data_0ad6386baa3b39d3ea3bba30f46f34f5
#
_entry.id   0ad6386baa3b39d3ea3bba30f46f34f5
#
_cell.length_a   1.000
_cell.length_b   1.000
_cell.length_c   1.000
_cell.angle_alpha   90.00
_cell.angle_beta   90.00
_cell.angle_gamma   90.00
#
_symmetry.space_group_name_H-M   'P 1'
#
loop_
_entity.id
_entity.type
_entity.pdbx_description
1 polymer ?
#
loop_
_entity_poly.entity_id
_entity_poly.type
_entity_poly.pdbx_seq_one_letter_code
_entity_poly.pdbx_strand_id
1 'polypeptide(L)'
;ITYPIVFDWEPYSNNTNARTNGLSDKMLTKCAVAFCQAVEDGGYESMVYSNLSYFYLHFDMSKLAEFPLWLANYVKKTNFRYHFDMWQYSCTGTVPGIQGNVDMNIRLIPKT
;
A
#
# COMPACT_ATOMS: atom_id res chain seq x y z
N ILE A 1 15.64 2.93 -11.45
CA ILE A 1 14.48 2.35 -10.74
C ILE A 1 13.32 2.28 -11.73
N THR A 2 12.79 1.09 -11.94
CA THR A 2 11.70 0.84 -12.89
C THR A 2 10.37 0.53 -12.22
N TYR A 3 10.38 0.17 -10.94
CA TYR A 3 9.18 -0.06 -10.15
C TYR A 3 8.84 1.16 -9.31
N PRO A 4 7.58 1.31 -8.89
CA PRO A 4 7.18 2.42 -8.04
C PRO A 4 7.95 2.49 -6.72
N ILE A 5 8.10 3.70 -6.20
CA ILE A 5 8.54 3.94 -4.83
C ILE A 5 7.29 4.01 -3.97
N VAL A 6 7.25 3.19 -2.94
CA VAL A 6 6.01 2.88 -2.21
C VAL A 6 6.00 3.55 -0.85
N PHE A 7 4.89 4.22 -0.56
CA PHE A 7 4.55 4.68 0.79
C PHE A 7 3.96 3.49 1.55
N ASP A 8 4.70 3.00 2.53
CA ASP A 8 4.29 1.87 3.36
C ASP A 8 4.25 2.34 4.82
N TRP A 9 3.04 2.69 5.28
CA TRP A 9 2.82 3.04 6.68
C TRP A 9 2.07 1.92 7.37
N GLU A 10 2.62 1.47 8.49
CA GLU A 10 1.99 0.46 9.33
C GLU A 10 2.18 0.85 10.81
N PRO A 11 1.16 0.66 11.65
CA PRO A 11 1.32 0.92 13.08
C PRO A 11 2.18 -0.17 13.72
N TYR A 12 2.97 0.23 14.71
CA TYR A 12 3.78 -0.71 15.50
C TYR A 12 3.06 -1.02 16.81
N SER A 13 2.44 -2.18 16.90
CA SER A 13 1.70 -2.61 18.10
C SER A 13 2.62 -2.93 19.29
N ASN A 14 3.88 -3.30 19.03
CA ASN A 14 4.83 -3.71 20.07
C ASN A 14 5.73 -2.57 20.57
N ASN A 15 5.58 -1.37 20.03
CA ASN A 15 6.39 -0.21 20.43
C ASN A 15 5.50 1.02 20.47
N THR A 16 5.06 1.40 21.66
CA THR A 16 4.18 2.55 21.87
C THR A 16 4.84 3.89 21.56
N ASN A 17 6.18 3.93 21.46
CA ASN A 17 6.94 5.13 21.13
C ASN A 17 7.29 5.22 19.65
N ALA A 18 6.82 4.30 18.83
CA ALA A 18 7.07 4.35 17.39
C ALA A 18 6.47 5.62 16.78
N ARG A 19 7.21 6.27 15.91
CA ARG A 19 6.77 7.53 15.26
C ARG A 19 5.56 7.35 14.37
N THR A 20 5.30 6.13 13.92
CA THR A 20 4.13 5.79 13.12
C THR A 20 2.85 5.72 13.93
N ASN A 21 2.94 5.58 15.26
CA ASN A 21 1.78 5.53 16.14
C ASN A 21 1.30 6.94 16.48
N GLY A 22 0.01 7.08 16.72
CA GLY A 22 -0.57 8.35 17.13
C GLY A 22 -0.83 9.36 16.02
N LEU A 23 -0.58 9.00 14.76
CA LEU A 23 -0.97 9.86 13.64
C LEU A 23 -2.48 9.89 13.48
N SER A 24 -3.05 11.09 13.30
CA SER A 24 -4.44 11.20 12.92
C SER A 24 -4.65 10.72 11.49
N ASP A 25 -5.90 10.32 11.16
CA ASP A 25 -6.24 9.89 9.79
C ASP A 25 -5.96 11.00 8.78
N LYS A 26 -6.29 12.23 9.15
CA LYS A 26 -6.02 13.40 8.30
C LYS A 26 -4.52 13.57 8.04
N MET A 27 -3.68 13.42 9.06
CA MET A 27 -2.24 13.55 8.92
C MET A 27 -1.67 12.38 8.11
N LEU A 28 -2.17 11.18 8.31
CA LEU A 28 -1.75 10.00 7.54
C LEU A 28 -1.96 10.23 6.04
N THR A 29 -3.15 10.69 5.66
CA THR A 29 -3.45 11.00 4.25
C THR A 29 -2.54 12.11 3.72
N LYS A 30 -2.30 13.16 4.50
CA LYS A 30 -1.37 14.23 4.10
C LYS A 30 0.04 13.71 3.86
N CYS A 31 0.53 12.83 4.72
CA CYS A 31 1.85 12.22 4.56
C CYS A 31 1.92 11.39 3.29
N ALA A 32 0.91 10.59 3.01
CA ALA A 32 0.86 9.78 1.81
C ALA A 32 0.87 10.64 0.53
N VAL A 33 0.03 11.67 0.50
CA VAL A 33 -0.04 12.60 -0.65
C VAL A 33 1.29 13.33 -0.84
N ALA A 34 1.88 13.87 0.23
CA ALA A 34 3.15 14.58 0.16
C ALA A 34 4.28 13.67 -0.34
N PHE A 35 4.30 12.42 0.14
CA PHE A 35 5.27 11.42 -0.32
C PHE A 35 5.13 11.16 -1.82
N CYS A 36 3.91 10.87 -2.26
CA CYS A 36 3.65 10.57 -3.68
C CYS A 36 4.00 11.74 -4.58
N GLN A 37 3.63 12.95 -4.20
CA GLN A 37 3.96 14.15 -4.98
C GLN A 37 5.47 14.37 -5.07
N ALA A 38 6.20 14.18 -3.98
CA ALA A 38 7.65 14.33 -3.97
C ALA A 38 8.32 13.27 -4.87
N VAL A 39 7.85 12.04 -4.82
CA VAL A 39 8.36 10.96 -5.67
C VAL A 39 8.13 11.28 -7.15
N GLU A 40 6.93 11.71 -7.50
CA GLU A 40 6.56 12.04 -8.88
C GLU A 40 7.32 13.26 -9.39
N ASP A 41 7.50 14.27 -8.55
CA ASP A 41 8.30 15.45 -8.87
C ASP A 41 9.76 15.08 -9.14
N GLY A 42 10.25 14.02 -8.50
CA GLY A 42 11.59 13.48 -8.73
C GLY A 42 11.72 12.63 -9.99
N GLY A 43 10.64 12.42 -10.72
CA GLY A 43 10.64 11.64 -11.96
C GLY A 43 10.41 10.14 -11.77
N TYR A 44 9.92 9.72 -10.62
CA TYR A 44 9.64 8.31 -10.32
C TYR A 44 8.14 8.07 -10.21
N GLU A 45 7.74 6.81 -10.36
CA GLU A 45 6.36 6.42 -10.07
C GLU A 45 6.16 6.25 -8.57
N SER A 46 5.03 6.72 -8.06
CA SER A 46 4.64 6.54 -6.67
C SER A 46 3.62 5.42 -6.52
N MET A 47 3.44 4.94 -5.30
CA MET A 47 2.41 3.95 -4.97
C MET A 47 2.15 4.01 -3.46
N VAL A 48 0.91 3.77 -3.06
CA VAL A 48 0.52 3.69 -1.64
C VAL A 48 0.13 2.26 -1.33
N TYR A 49 0.80 1.66 -0.34
CA TYR A 49 0.50 0.33 0.18
C TYR A 49 -0.30 0.45 1.47
N SER A 50 -1.39 -0.31 1.55
CA SER A 50 -2.09 -0.53 2.82
C SER A 50 -2.99 -1.76 2.71
N ASN A 51 -3.53 -2.19 3.84
CA ASN A 51 -4.55 -3.23 3.84
C ASN A 51 -5.94 -2.61 3.60
N LEU A 52 -6.90 -3.49 3.30
CA LEU A 52 -8.27 -3.07 2.98
C LEU A 52 -8.90 -2.24 4.09
N SER A 53 -8.73 -2.65 5.35
CA SER A 53 -9.32 -1.96 6.50
C SER A 53 -8.78 -0.55 6.65
N TYR A 54 -7.47 -0.37 6.54
CA TYR A 54 -6.87 0.96 6.66
C TYR A 54 -7.25 1.87 5.51
N PHE A 55 -7.33 1.36 4.29
CA PHE A 55 -7.82 2.18 3.17
C PHE A 55 -9.23 2.69 3.44
N TYR A 56 -10.12 1.83 3.94
CA TYR A 56 -11.51 2.26 4.18
C TYR A 56 -11.67 3.14 5.42
N LEU A 57 -10.91 2.86 6.48
CA LEU A 57 -11.16 3.47 7.79
C LEU A 57 -10.24 4.65 8.12
N HIS A 58 -9.04 4.70 7.54
CA HIS A 58 -8.01 5.64 7.97
C HIS A 58 -7.50 6.57 6.88
N PHE A 59 -7.69 6.22 5.61
CA PHE A 59 -7.31 7.10 4.50
C PHE A 59 -8.52 7.82 3.93
N ASP A 60 -8.32 9.07 3.53
CA ASP A 60 -9.28 9.78 2.69
C ASP A 60 -9.04 9.39 1.23
N MET A 61 -9.82 8.45 0.74
CA MET A 61 -9.64 7.88 -0.59
C MET A 61 -9.88 8.89 -1.72
N SER A 62 -10.63 9.95 -1.46
CA SER A 62 -10.82 11.02 -2.43
C SER A 62 -9.50 11.74 -2.75
N LYS A 63 -8.60 11.80 -1.79
CA LYS A 63 -7.27 12.43 -1.95
C LYS A 63 -6.23 11.48 -2.53
N LEU A 64 -6.48 10.18 -2.50
CA LEU A 64 -5.62 9.16 -3.07
C LEU A 64 -6.04 8.70 -4.47
N ALA A 65 -7.13 9.25 -5.01
CA ALA A 65 -7.74 8.77 -6.25
C ALA A 65 -6.81 8.80 -7.47
N GLU A 66 -5.83 9.70 -7.47
CA GLU A 66 -4.89 9.85 -8.58
C GLU A 66 -3.63 9.01 -8.45
N PHE A 67 -3.43 8.38 -7.31
CA PHE A 67 -2.20 7.62 -7.05
C PHE A 67 -2.42 6.12 -7.20
N PRO A 68 -1.43 5.38 -7.71
CA PRO A 68 -1.47 3.93 -7.72
C PRO A 68 -1.57 3.35 -6.33
N LEU A 69 -2.36 2.29 -6.18
CA LEU A 69 -2.57 1.62 -4.90
C LEU A 69 -2.09 0.18 -4.95
N TRP A 70 -1.44 -0.24 -3.88
CA TRP A 70 -1.05 -1.62 -3.63
C TRP A 70 -1.86 -2.13 -2.44
N LEU A 71 -2.87 -2.96 -2.74
CA LEU A 71 -3.82 -3.47 -1.76
C LEU A 71 -3.32 -4.77 -1.15
N ALA A 72 -3.29 -4.84 0.18
CA ALA A 72 -3.13 -6.09 0.92
C ALA A 72 -4.50 -6.58 1.38
N ASN A 73 -4.93 -7.73 0.87
CA ASN A 73 -6.20 -8.33 1.22
C ASN A 73 -6.12 -9.84 0.96
N TYR A 74 -5.99 -10.62 2.02
CA TYR A 74 -5.68 -12.06 1.93
C TYR A 74 -6.95 -12.89 1.78
N VAL A 75 -7.55 -12.81 0.61
CA VAL A 75 -8.79 -13.50 0.23
C VAL A 75 -8.65 -14.03 -1.19
N LYS A 76 -9.53 -14.97 -1.57
CA LYS A 76 -9.52 -15.52 -2.92
C LYS A 76 -9.99 -14.51 -3.97
N LYS A 77 -10.92 -13.63 -3.60
CA LYS A 77 -11.46 -12.59 -4.46
C LYS A 77 -11.72 -11.36 -3.60
N THR A 78 -11.02 -10.28 -3.92
CA THR A 78 -11.22 -9.03 -3.19
C THR A 78 -12.49 -8.33 -3.65
N ASN A 79 -13.17 -7.68 -2.69
CA ASN A 79 -14.31 -6.80 -2.96
C ASN A 79 -13.96 -5.33 -2.72
N PHE A 80 -12.68 -4.97 -2.79
CA PHE A 80 -12.24 -3.59 -2.66
C PHE A 80 -12.92 -2.72 -3.71
N ARG A 81 -13.50 -1.60 -3.27
CA ARG A 81 -14.34 -0.75 -4.12
C ARG A 81 -13.57 0.23 -4.99
N TYR A 82 -12.34 0.51 -4.64
CA TYR A 82 -11.50 1.45 -5.39
C TYR A 82 -10.62 0.70 -6.37
N HIS A 83 -10.03 1.41 -7.33
CA HIS A 83 -9.03 0.81 -8.21
C HIS A 83 -7.79 0.44 -7.40
N PHE A 84 -7.08 -0.56 -7.87
CA PHE A 84 -5.76 -0.90 -7.35
C PHE A 84 -4.89 -1.41 -8.50
N ASP A 85 -3.59 -1.21 -8.37
CA ASP A 85 -2.63 -1.55 -9.42
C ASP A 85 -1.80 -2.78 -9.05
N MET A 86 -1.75 -3.10 -7.77
CA MET A 86 -1.09 -4.29 -7.26
C MET A 86 -1.90 -4.85 -6.09
N TRP A 87 -1.97 -6.17 -6.02
CA TRP A 87 -2.72 -6.87 -4.98
C TRP A 87 -1.83 -7.91 -4.31
N GLN A 88 -1.53 -7.69 -3.02
CA GLN A 88 -0.93 -8.71 -2.17
C GLN A 88 -2.05 -9.61 -1.68
N TYR A 89 -2.11 -10.83 -2.23
CA TYR A 89 -3.23 -11.74 -1.97
C TYR A 89 -2.91 -12.79 -0.91
N SER A 90 -1.65 -12.92 -0.51
CA SER A 90 -1.23 -13.87 0.51
C SER A 90 0.07 -13.41 1.18
N CYS A 91 0.19 -13.70 2.47
CA CYS A 91 1.43 -13.57 3.23
C CYS A 91 1.97 -14.93 3.68
N THR A 92 1.40 -16.02 3.17
CA THR A 92 1.74 -17.39 3.55
C THR A 92 2.11 -18.25 2.34
N GLY A 93 2.60 -17.61 1.28
CA GLY A 93 3.03 -18.32 0.08
C GLY A 93 4.31 -19.12 0.29
N THR A 94 4.58 -20.01 -0.65
CA THR A 94 5.80 -20.81 -0.67
C THR A 94 6.51 -20.61 -1.99
N VAL A 95 7.82 -20.34 -1.92
CA VAL A 95 8.67 -20.19 -3.10
C VAL A 95 9.87 -21.12 -2.95
N PRO A 96 10.18 -21.95 -3.97
CA PRO A 96 11.37 -22.81 -3.92
C PRO A 96 12.64 -22.00 -3.65
N GLY A 97 13.44 -22.47 -2.71
CA GLY A 97 14.68 -21.82 -2.32
C GLY A 97 14.54 -20.82 -1.18
N ILE A 98 13.33 -20.51 -0.73
CA ILE A 98 13.08 -19.63 0.41
C ILE A 98 12.40 -20.42 1.51
N GLN A 99 12.95 -20.36 2.72
CA GLN A 99 12.34 -20.97 3.89
C GLN A 99 11.31 -20.02 4.50
N GLY A 100 10.16 -20.57 4.91
CA GLY A 100 9.11 -19.82 5.57
C GLY A 100 8.14 -19.16 4.61
N ASN A 101 7.27 -18.35 5.16
CA ASN A 101 6.22 -17.69 4.41
C ASN A 101 6.76 -16.56 3.55
N VAL A 102 6.14 -16.40 2.37
CA VAL A 102 6.50 -15.38 1.41
C VAL A 102 5.24 -14.61 1.02
N ASP A 103 5.35 -13.30 0.92
CA ASP A 103 4.27 -12.47 0.39
C ASP A 103 4.12 -12.72 -1.11
N MET A 104 2.88 -12.88 -1.55
CA MET A 104 2.56 -13.13 -2.95
C MET A 104 1.68 -12.01 -3.49
N ASN A 105 2.03 -11.54 -4.69
CA ASN A 105 1.38 -10.37 -5.27
C ASN A 105 1.00 -10.62 -6.73
N ILE A 106 -0.03 -9.89 -7.18
CA ILE A 106 -0.40 -9.75 -8.59
C ILE A 106 -0.31 -8.27 -8.95
N ARG A 107 0.43 -7.96 -9.99
CA ARG A 107 0.46 -6.61 -10.56
C ARG A 107 -0.48 -6.56 -11.76
N LEU A 108 -1.35 -5.56 -11.78
CA LEU A 108 -2.25 -5.31 -12.89
C LEU A 108 -1.57 -4.38 -13.89
N ILE A 109 -1.38 -4.86 -15.10
CA ILE A 109 -0.77 -4.09 -16.18
C ILE A 109 -1.87 -3.75 -17.17
N PRO A 110 -2.12 -2.44 -17.44
CA PRO A 110 -3.15 -2.07 -18.39
C PRO A 110 -2.88 -2.64 -19.78
N LYS A 111 -3.94 -3.07 -20.44
CA LYS A 111 -3.87 -3.43 -21.86
C LYS A 111 -3.64 -2.16 -22.68
N THR A 112 -2.64 -2.21 -23.50
CA THR A 112 -2.37 -1.12 -24.47
C THR A 112 -3.05 -1.40 -25.79
#